data_fe001489b7b849491c2775d2849f8edf
#
_entry.id   fe001489b7b849491c2775d2849f8edf
#
_cell.length_a   1.000
_cell.length_b   1.000
_cell.length_c   1.000
_cell.angle_alpha   90.00
_cell.angle_beta   90.00
_cell.angle_gamma   90.00
#
_symmetry.space_group_name_H-M   'P 1'
#
loop_
_entity.id
_entity.type
_entity.pdbx_description
1 polymer ?
#
loop_
_entity_poly.entity_id
_entity_poly.type
_entity_poly.pdbx_seq_one_letter_code
_entity_poly.pdbx_strand_id
1 'polypeptide(L)'
;MAKKSEIVKMDFMRKVKEFLESEGEVVLQVKSGTFSIPWAMDGDEGYLNLTFSIPKGSREDGIPYDGYDEAENYRLVTEEKEKAKAEREEKKRKKIEKDRLAREKAKAKREEREKAE
;
A
#
# COMPACT_ATOMS: atom_id res chain seq x y z
N MET A 1 1.29 -28.42 26.73
CA MET A 1 2.28 -28.26 25.67
C MET A 1 1.82 -27.19 24.69
N ALA A 2 2.71 -26.28 24.35
CA ALA A 2 2.43 -25.31 23.31
C ALA A 2 2.34 -25.99 21.95
N LYS A 3 1.40 -25.57 21.10
CA LYS A 3 1.27 -26.07 19.74
C LYS A 3 2.50 -25.67 18.92
N LYS A 4 2.86 -26.47 17.92
CA LYS A 4 3.99 -26.18 17.03
C LYS A 4 3.85 -24.81 16.38
N SER A 5 2.63 -24.43 15.98
CA SER A 5 2.36 -23.12 15.36
C SER A 5 2.66 -21.95 16.31
N GLU A 6 2.37 -22.09 17.58
CA GLU A 6 2.67 -21.06 18.58
C GLU A 6 4.18 -20.93 18.81
N ILE A 7 4.89 -22.03 18.85
CA ILE A 7 6.35 -22.03 18.99
C ILE A 7 7.00 -21.32 17.80
N VAL A 8 6.56 -21.63 16.59
CA VAL A 8 7.04 -21.00 15.36
C VAL A 8 6.74 -19.49 15.38
N LYS A 9 5.52 -19.12 15.74
CA LYS A 9 5.10 -17.73 15.85
C LYS A 9 5.98 -16.95 16.83
N MET A 10 6.20 -17.48 18.02
CA MET A 10 7.03 -16.86 19.05
C MET A 10 8.49 -16.73 18.60
N ASP A 11 9.01 -17.73 17.91
CA ASP A 11 10.37 -17.71 17.37
C ASP A 11 10.56 -16.60 16.33
N PHE A 12 9.62 -16.46 15.40
CA PHE A 12 9.65 -15.36 14.42
C PHE A 12 9.47 -13.99 15.07
N MET A 13 8.60 -13.89 16.06
CA MET A 13 8.42 -12.64 16.81
C MET A 13 9.73 -12.23 17.50
N ARG A 14 10.42 -13.18 18.11
CA ARG A 14 11.72 -12.94 18.74
C ARG A 14 12.74 -12.44 17.71
N LYS A 15 12.83 -13.09 16.56
CA LYS A 15 13.74 -12.70 15.48
C LYS A 15 13.47 -11.30 14.98
N VAL A 16 12.21 -10.95 14.76
CA VAL A 16 11.81 -9.62 14.30
C VAL A 16 12.14 -8.57 15.36
N LYS A 17 11.84 -8.86 16.62
CA LYS A 17 12.13 -7.97 17.75
C LYS A 17 13.64 -7.69 17.86
N GLU A 18 14.45 -8.75 17.83
CA GLU A 18 15.91 -8.63 17.89
C GLU A 18 16.47 -7.82 16.72
N PHE A 19 15.95 -8.05 15.52
CA PHE A 19 16.35 -7.31 14.33
C PHE A 19 16.03 -5.81 14.47
N LEU A 20 14.81 -5.48 14.85
CA LEU A 20 14.38 -4.08 15.01
C LEU A 20 15.15 -3.37 16.13
N GLU A 21 15.38 -4.05 17.24
CA GLU A 21 16.18 -3.50 18.35
C GLU A 21 17.63 -3.27 17.90
N SER A 22 18.19 -4.14 17.07
CA SER A 22 19.53 -3.96 16.51
C SER A 22 19.63 -2.74 15.59
N GLU A 23 18.53 -2.34 14.98
CA GLU A 23 18.43 -1.14 14.15
C GLU A 23 18.11 0.13 14.97
N GLY A 24 18.04 0.02 16.28
CA GLY A 24 17.77 1.15 17.16
C GLY A 24 16.30 1.42 17.45
N GLU A 25 15.40 0.54 17.01
CA GLU A 25 13.97 0.69 17.23
C GLU A 25 13.57 0.17 18.61
N VAL A 26 12.54 0.76 19.18
CA VAL A 26 11.94 0.30 20.44
C VAL A 26 10.76 -0.59 20.09
N VAL A 27 10.75 -1.82 20.62
CA VAL A 27 9.68 -2.78 20.34
C VAL A 27 8.95 -3.08 21.65
N LEU A 28 7.67 -2.70 21.70
CA LEU A 28 6.82 -2.92 22.87
C LEU A 28 5.83 -4.03 22.58
N GLN A 29 5.72 -5.00 23.47
CA GLN A 29 4.73 -6.06 23.34
C GLN A 29 3.44 -5.61 24.01
N VAL A 30 2.38 -5.41 23.22
CA VAL A 30 1.09 -4.92 23.72
C VAL A 30 0.04 -6.01 23.83
N LYS A 31 0.21 -7.11 23.06
CA LYS A 31 -0.63 -8.32 23.11
C LYS A 31 0.25 -9.52 22.81
N SER A 32 -0.28 -10.72 23.05
CA SER A 32 0.49 -11.96 22.84
C SER A 32 1.02 -12.14 21.41
N GLY A 33 0.38 -11.51 20.43
CA GLY A 33 0.80 -11.59 19.02
C GLY A 33 1.05 -10.25 18.38
N THR A 34 1.17 -9.16 19.14
CA THR A 34 1.28 -7.82 18.57
C THR A 34 2.38 -7.02 19.23
N PHE A 35 3.24 -6.44 18.41
CA PHE A 35 4.23 -5.45 18.83
C PHE A 35 3.75 -4.05 18.44
N SER A 36 4.05 -3.08 19.28
CA SER A 36 3.84 -1.66 18.98
C SER A 36 5.20 -0.98 18.95
N ILE A 37 5.49 -0.30 17.84
CA ILE A 37 6.78 0.34 17.60
C ILE A 37 6.56 1.84 17.47
N PRO A 38 7.08 2.66 18.41
CA PRO A 38 6.93 4.11 18.29
C PRO A 38 7.80 4.65 17.15
N TRP A 39 7.26 5.62 16.43
CA TRP A 39 7.98 6.30 15.37
C TRP A 39 7.80 7.81 15.49
N ALA A 40 8.78 8.55 15.00
CA ALA A 40 8.71 10.01 14.90
C ALA A 40 9.36 10.41 13.57
N MET A 41 8.69 11.30 12.84
CA MET A 41 9.17 11.79 11.55
C MET A 41 8.61 13.18 11.29
N ASP A 42 9.49 14.13 10.99
CA ASP A 42 9.12 15.51 10.59
C ASP A 42 8.15 16.20 11.59
N GLY A 43 8.34 15.97 12.88
CA GLY A 43 7.53 16.56 13.94
C GLY A 43 6.25 15.77 14.28
N ASP A 44 5.93 14.74 13.52
CA ASP A 44 4.81 13.86 13.80
C ASP A 44 5.27 12.62 14.57
N GLU A 45 4.43 12.14 15.48
CA GLU A 45 4.69 10.97 16.30
C GLU A 45 3.52 10.00 16.22
N GLY A 46 3.81 8.73 16.35
CA GLY A 46 2.78 7.70 16.34
C GLY A 46 3.34 6.33 16.68
N TYR A 47 2.52 5.31 16.45
CA TYR A 47 2.89 3.92 16.68
C TYR A 47 2.55 3.08 15.46
N LEU A 48 3.43 2.13 15.14
CA LEU A 48 3.16 1.10 14.15
C LEU A 48 2.88 -0.21 14.88
N ASN A 49 1.72 -0.79 14.66
CA ASN A 49 1.38 -2.08 15.25
C ASN A 49 1.68 -3.20 14.25
N LEU A 50 2.45 -4.16 14.70
CA LEU A 50 2.83 -5.32 13.89
C LEU A 50 2.22 -6.57 14.52
N THR A 51 1.25 -7.16 13.83
CA THR A 51 0.52 -8.34 14.32
C THR A 51 0.99 -9.60 13.62
N PHE A 52 1.28 -10.63 14.41
CA PHE A 52 1.68 -11.94 13.94
C PHE A 52 0.52 -12.91 14.12
N SER A 53 0.18 -13.64 13.09
CA SER A 53 -0.87 -14.66 13.16
C SER A 53 -0.51 -15.84 12.28
N ILE A 54 -0.92 -17.02 12.75
CA ILE A 54 -0.82 -18.25 11.95
C ILE A 54 -2.20 -18.46 11.33
N PRO A 55 -2.34 -18.43 10.00
CA PRO A 55 -3.64 -18.65 9.38
C PRO A 55 -4.12 -20.08 9.62
N LYS A 56 -5.43 -20.24 9.81
CA LYS A 56 -6.03 -21.56 9.94
C LYS A 56 -6.01 -22.24 8.56
N GLY A 57 -5.89 -23.56 8.56
CA GLY A 57 -5.63 -24.32 7.36
C GLY A 57 -6.77 -24.43 6.34
N SER A 58 -7.89 -23.73 6.52
CA SER A 58 -9.00 -23.80 5.57
C SER A 58 -9.45 -22.43 5.10
N ARG A 59 -9.62 -22.28 3.80
CA ARG A 59 -10.29 -21.13 3.18
C ARG A 59 -11.80 -21.37 3.14
N GLU A 60 -12.57 -20.35 2.76
CA GLU A 60 -14.03 -20.44 2.58
C GLU A 60 -14.45 -21.56 1.62
N ASP A 61 -13.63 -21.87 0.64
CA ASP A 61 -13.86 -22.95 -0.34
C ASP A 61 -13.35 -24.33 0.11
N GLY A 62 -12.88 -24.45 1.36
CA GLY A 62 -12.37 -25.70 1.90
C GLY A 62 -10.94 -26.03 1.49
N ILE A 63 -10.27 -25.17 0.74
CA ILE A 63 -8.89 -25.36 0.31
C ILE A 63 -7.94 -24.89 1.44
N PRO A 64 -6.87 -25.65 1.77
CA PRO A 64 -5.90 -25.18 2.76
C PRO A 64 -5.24 -23.85 2.37
N TYR A 65 -4.96 -23.01 3.35
CA TYR A 65 -4.29 -21.75 3.13
C TYR A 65 -2.89 -21.96 2.52
N ASP A 66 -2.60 -21.26 1.43
CA ASP A 66 -1.29 -21.24 0.77
C ASP A 66 -0.84 -19.79 0.58
N GLY A 67 0.22 -19.41 1.30
CA GLY A 67 0.78 -18.05 1.25
C GLY A 67 1.35 -17.68 -0.11
N TYR A 68 1.90 -18.65 -0.84
CA TYR A 68 2.42 -18.41 -2.20
C TYR A 68 1.29 -18.04 -3.15
N ASP A 69 0.17 -18.72 -3.04
CA ASP A 69 -1.01 -18.47 -3.86
C ASP A 69 -1.63 -17.09 -3.56
N GLU A 70 -1.73 -16.75 -2.27
CA GLU A 70 -2.21 -15.44 -1.84
C GLU A 70 -1.29 -14.31 -2.30
N ALA A 71 0.02 -14.52 -2.24
CA ALA A 71 1.00 -13.53 -2.69
C ALA A 71 0.90 -13.31 -4.19
N GLU A 72 0.72 -14.38 -4.98
CA GLU A 72 0.54 -14.29 -6.43
C GLU A 72 -0.74 -13.52 -6.78
N ASN A 73 -1.84 -13.82 -6.10
CA ASN A 73 -3.11 -13.11 -6.28
C ASN A 73 -2.97 -11.63 -5.93
N TYR A 74 -2.30 -11.31 -4.85
CA TYR A 74 -2.04 -9.93 -4.44
C TYR A 74 -1.23 -9.18 -5.51
N ARG A 75 -0.20 -9.81 -6.05
CA ARG A 75 0.63 -9.24 -7.09
C ARG A 75 -0.18 -8.92 -8.35
N LEU A 76 -1.01 -9.86 -8.81
CA LEU A 76 -1.84 -9.69 -9.99
C LEU A 76 -2.87 -8.57 -9.81
N VAL A 77 -3.55 -8.54 -8.65
CA VAL A 77 -4.54 -7.50 -8.34
C VAL A 77 -3.87 -6.12 -8.27
N THR A 78 -2.68 -6.05 -7.68
CA THR A 78 -1.92 -4.80 -7.57
C THR A 78 -1.50 -4.28 -8.94
N GLU A 79 -1.02 -5.16 -9.82
CA GLU A 79 -0.66 -4.81 -11.20
C GLU A 79 -1.86 -4.28 -11.98
N GLU A 80 -3.02 -4.92 -11.85
CA GLU A 80 -4.26 -4.45 -12.48
C GLU A 80 -4.69 -3.07 -11.99
N LYS A 81 -4.58 -2.83 -10.69
CA LYS A 81 -4.90 -1.52 -10.10
C LYS A 81 -3.95 -0.43 -10.57
N GLU A 82 -2.67 -0.74 -10.68
CA GLU A 82 -1.67 0.21 -11.19
C GLU A 82 -1.90 0.54 -12.65
N LYS A 83 -2.23 -0.44 -13.49
CA LYS A 83 -2.60 -0.22 -14.88
C LYS A 83 -3.83 0.66 -15.01
N ALA A 84 -4.88 0.36 -14.25
CA ALA A 84 -6.11 1.13 -14.26
C ALA A 84 -5.87 2.58 -13.82
N LYS A 85 -5.04 2.79 -12.81
CA LYS A 85 -4.65 4.12 -12.32
C LYS A 85 -3.86 4.88 -13.39
N ALA A 86 -2.90 4.23 -14.03
CA ALA A 86 -2.09 4.84 -15.09
C ALA A 86 -2.95 5.25 -16.29
N GLU A 87 -3.89 4.40 -16.69
CA GLU A 87 -4.85 4.71 -17.77
C GLU A 87 -5.74 5.90 -17.43
N ARG A 88 -6.22 5.98 -16.19
CA ARG A 88 -7.03 7.11 -15.72
C ARG A 88 -6.24 8.41 -15.73
N GLU A 89 -5.00 8.39 -15.27
CA GLU A 89 -4.12 9.56 -15.27
C GLU A 89 -3.80 10.03 -16.69
N GLU A 90 -3.56 9.09 -17.60
CA GLU A 90 -3.32 9.38 -19.00
C GLU A 90 -4.54 10.02 -19.67
N LYS A 91 -5.74 9.49 -19.42
CA LYS A 91 -7.00 10.07 -19.94
C LYS A 91 -7.23 11.48 -19.39
N LYS A 92 -6.99 11.70 -18.11
CA LYS A 92 -7.10 13.04 -17.51
C LYS A 92 -6.12 14.01 -18.14
N ARG A 93 -4.88 13.60 -18.35
CA ARG A 93 -3.84 14.43 -18.97
C ARG A 93 -4.20 14.81 -20.39
N LYS A 94 -4.67 13.84 -21.19
CA LYS A 94 -5.12 14.07 -22.57
C LYS A 94 -6.31 15.05 -22.62
N LYS A 95 -7.25 14.89 -21.69
CA LYS A 95 -8.41 15.77 -21.60
C LYS A 95 -8.01 17.20 -21.25
N ILE A 96 -7.13 17.40 -20.28
CA ILE A 96 -6.62 18.71 -19.88
C ILE A 96 -5.90 19.38 -21.05
N GLU A 97 -5.06 18.65 -21.76
CA GLU A 97 -4.34 19.15 -22.93
C GLU A 97 -5.30 19.56 -24.05
N LYS A 98 -6.31 18.74 -24.34
CA LYS A 98 -7.34 19.03 -25.33
C LYS A 98 -8.12 20.30 -24.97
N ASP A 99 -8.52 20.45 -23.72
CA ASP A 99 -9.23 21.63 -23.23
C ASP A 99 -8.35 22.88 -23.34
N ARG A 100 -7.06 22.77 -23.01
CA ARG A 100 -6.10 23.87 -23.15
C ARG A 100 -5.98 24.33 -24.61
N LEU A 101 -5.83 23.39 -25.54
CA LEU A 101 -5.74 23.69 -26.96
C LEU A 101 -7.02 24.35 -27.49
N ALA A 102 -8.18 23.88 -27.03
CA ALA A 102 -9.46 24.48 -27.40
C ALA A 102 -9.59 25.92 -26.90
N ARG A 103 -9.13 26.19 -25.69
CA ARG A 103 -9.10 27.56 -25.13
C ARG A 103 -8.16 28.48 -25.91
N GLU A 104 -6.98 27.99 -26.28
CA GLU A 104 -6.02 28.77 -27.08
C GLU A 104 -6.57 29.11 -28.44
N LYS A 105 -7.25 28.18 -29.12
CA LYS A 105 -7.92 28.43 -30.41
C LYS A 105 -9.03 29.45 -30.29
N ALA A 106 -9.85 29.36 -29.25
CA ALA A 106 -10.92 30.33 -29.01
C ALA A 106 -10.37 31.73 -28.75
N LYS A 107 -9.28 31.83 -28.00
CA LYS A 107 -8.60 33.09 -27.73
C LYS A 107 -8.01 33.69 -29.00
N ALA A 108 -7.36 32.87 -29.82
CA ALA A 108 -6.79 33.30 -31.09
C ALA A 108 -7.86 33.86 -32.06
N LYS A 109 -9.01 33.19 -32.16
CA LYS A 109 -10.14 33.65 -32.97
C LYS A 109 -10.72 34.96 -32.46
N ARG A 110 -10.79 35.13 -31.15
CA ARG A 110 -11.27 36.35 -30.53
C ARG A 110 -10.34 37.54 -30.85
N GLU A 111 -9.04 37.34 -30.77
CA GLU A 111 -8.04 38.34 -31.11
C GLU A 111 -8.07 38.73 -32.58
N GLU A 112 -8.27 37.77 -33.50
CA GLU A 112 -8.44 38.06 -34.91
C GLU A 112 -9.68 38.92 -35.19
N ARG A 113 -10.81 38.62 -34.53
CA ARG A 113 -12.02 39.42 -34.65
C ARG A 113 -11.82 40.86 -34.19
N GLU A 114 -11.12 41.04 -33.08
CA GLU A 114 -10.80 42.38 -32.55
C GLU A 114 -9.89 43.16 -33.47
N LYS A 115 -8.94 42.49 -34.14
CA LYS A 115 -8.06 43.12 -35.13
C LYS A 115 -8.76 43.47 -36.44
N ALA A 116 -9.81 42.74 -36.82
CA ALA A 116 -10.56 42.95 -38.06
C ALA A 116 -11.56 44.12 -37.96
N GLU A 117 -11.88 44.57 -36.75
CA GLU A 117 -12.67 45.73 -36.50
C GLU A 117 -11.73 46.96 -36.47
#